data_04ee331cb8c6feffdd2cdb49b421fa9f
#
_entry.id   04ee331cb8c6feffdd2cdb49b421fa9f
#
_cell.length_a   1.000
_cell.length_b   1.000
_cell.length_c   1.000
_cell.angle_alpha   90.00
_cell.angle_beta   90.00
_cell.angle_gamma   90.00
#
_symmetry.space_group_name_H-M   'P 1'
#
loop_
_entity.id
_entity.type
_entity.pdbx_description
1 polymer ?
#
loop_
_entity_poly.entity_id
_entity_poly.type
_entity_poly.pdbx_seq_one_letter_code
_entity_poly.pdbx_strand_id
1 'polypeptide(L)'
;DIDKYETIFIDEAHRFRNEYTQGFEKLTEICYGKKVVLVTATPLNNTFLDIFNQIKLFQSPKRSTIPGVVNLEKFFNKWMTQLNKHKKSDPEYLDLIKAGAEDIREKILKYIMVRRTRSEIKKYFSKDIDEQGLFFPEISDPKRMIYKFDSTIGLVFSQTILLLKQFSYS
;
A
#
# COMPACT_ATOMS: atom_id res chain seq x y z
N ASP A 1 -17.55 -20.51 14.03
CA ASP A 1 -18.75 -19.79 14.45
C ASP A 1 -18.53 -18.27 14.34
N ILE A 2 -18.26 -17.84 13.12
CA ILE A 2 -17.89 -16.44 12.77
C ILE A 2 -19.08 -15.48 12.94
N ASP A 3 -20.31 -16.00 12.87
CA ASP A 3 -21.54 -15.20 12.93
C ASP A 3 -21.78 -14.53 14.29
N LYS A 4 -21.11 -15.00 15.33
CA LYS A 4 -21.15 -14.40 16.68
C LYS A 4 -20.43 -13.07 16.80
N TYR A 5 -19.54 -12.75 15.86
CA TYR A 5 -18.70 -11.55 15.92
C TYR A 5 -19.26 -10.45 15.00
N GLU A 6 -19.45 -9.26 15.55
CA GLU A 6 -19.91 -8.09 14.83
C GLU A 6 -18.77 -7.27 14.22
N THR A 7 -17.56 -7.41 14.77
CA THR A 7 -16.40 -6.64 14.35
C THR A 7 -15.22 -7.56 14.04
N ILE A 8 -14.57 -7.30 12.91
CA ILE A 8 -13.40 -8.03 12.44
C ILE A 8 -12.20 -7.08 12.38
N PHE A 9 -11.11 -7.48 13.02
CA PHE A 9 -9.82 -6.81 12.92
C PHE A 9 -8.90 -7.64 12.02
N ILE A 10 -8.32 -7.01 11.01
CA ILE A 10 -7.43 -7.65 10.04
C ILE A 10 -6.07 -6.98 10.15
N ASP A 11 -5.12 -7.68 10.75
CA ASP A 11 -3.74 -7.22 10.81
C ASP A 11 -2.99 -7.54 9.50
N GLU A 12 -1.99 -6.70 9.19
CA GLU A 12 -1.24 -6.76 7.93
C GLU A 12 -2.14 -6.79 6.69
N ALA A 13 -3.17 -5.95 6.69
CA ALA A 13 -4.22 -5.93 5.66
C ALA A 13 -3.69 -5.72 4.23
N HIS A 14 -2.47 -5.19 4.07
CA HIS A 14 -1.81 -5.07 2.77
C HIS A 14 -1.59 -6.42 2.07
N ARG A 15 -1.65 -7.56 2.79
CA ARG A 15 -1.58 -8.90 2.21
C ARG A 15 -2.80 -9.24 1.36
N PHE A 16 -3.93 -8.56 1.59
CA PHE A 16 -5.20 -8.76 0.88
C PHE A 16 -5.45 -7.71 -0.21
N ARG A 17 -4.38 -7.25 -0.86
CA ARG A 17 -4.45 -6.30 -1.96
C ARG A 17 -4.85 -6.91 -3.31
N ASN A 18 -4.76 -8.23 -3.45
CA ASN A 18 -5.11 -8.94 -4.68
C ASN A 18 -6.44 -9.67 -4.52
N GLU A 19 -7.47 -9.17 -5.21
CA GLU A 19 -8.81 -9.72 -5.18
C GLU A 19 -8.97 -11.10 -5.85
N TYR A 20 -8.00 -11.51 -6.67
CA TYR A 20 -8.05 -12.81 -7.36
C TYR A 20 -7.51 -13.97 -6.52
N THR A 21 -7.26 -13.76 -5.24
CA THR A 21 -6.79 -14.81 -4.35
C THR A 21 -7.95 -15.44 -3.59
N GLN A 22 -7.88 -16.77 -3.38
CA GLN A 22 -8.86 -17.48 -2.53
C GLN A 22 -8.94 -16.90 -1.11
N GLY A 23 -7.82 -16.37 -0.59
CA GLY A 23 -7.78 -15.71 0.70
C GLY A 23 -8.61 -14.44 0.74
N PHE A 24 -8.58 -13.63 -0.32
CA PHE A 24 -9.40 -12.42 -0.43
C PHE A 24 -10.88 -12.76 -0.54
N GLU A 25 -11.25 -13.74 -1.36
CA GLU A 25 -12.63 -14.19 -1.53
C GLU A 25 -13.23 -14.64 -0.19
N LYS A 26 -12.56 -15.55 0.52
CA LYS A 26 -12.98 -16.02 1.85
C LYS A 26 -13.07 -14.88 2.87
N LEU A 27 -12.11 -13.94 2.83
CA LEU A 27 -12.12 -12.80 3.75
C LEU A 27 -13.29 -11.87 3.47
N THR A 28 -13.66 -11.66 2.21
CA THR A 28 -14.82 -10.86 1.81
C THR A 28 -16.12 -11.48 2.35
N GLU A 29 -16.26 -12.81 2.28
CA GLU A 29 -17.40 -13.52 2.87
C GLU A 29 -17.47 -13.32 4.38
N ILE A 30 -16.32 -13.45 5.07
CA ILE A 30 -16.23 -13.25 6.52
C ILE A 30 -16.59 -11.82 6.93
N CYS A 31 -16.17 -10.83 6.16
CA CYS A 31 -16.39 -9.40 6.42
C CYS A 31 -17.82 -8.95 6.08
N TYR A 32 -18.57 -9.73 5.32
CA TYR A 32 -19.90 -9.34 4.87
C TYR A 32 -20.83 -9.01 6.05
N GLY A 33 -21.43 -7.82 6.03
CA GLY A 33 -22.38 -7.36 7.07
C GLY A 33 -21.75 -7.01 8.42
N LYS A 34 -20.40 -7.00 8.53
CA LYS A 34 -19.67 -6.75 9.78
C LYS A 34 -18.95 -5.41 9.76
N LYS A 35 -18.61 -4.91 10.93
CA LYS A 35 -17.66 -3.80 11.07
C LYS A 35 -16.25 -4.33 10.84
N VAL A 36 -15.49 -3.71 9.94
CA VAL A 36 -14.15 -4.16 9.58
C VAL A 36 -13.14 -3.06 9.90
N VAL A 37 -12.08 -3.45 10.60
CA VAL A 37 -10.94 -2.60 10.92
C VAL A 37 -9.70 -3.22 10.30
N LEU A 38 -9.11 -2.51 9.33
CA LEU A 38 -7.86 -2.92 8.70
C LEU A 38 -6.68 -2.23 9.38
N VAL A 39 -5.70 -3.01 9.79
CA VAL A 39 -4.44 -2.52 10.37
C VAL A 39 -3.32 -2.80 9.39
N THR A 40 -2.58 -1.78 9.00
CA THR A 40 -1.44 -1.93 8.09
C THR A 40 -0.48 -0.75 8.21
N ALA A 41 0.82 -1.02 8.13
CA ALA A 41 1.84 0.01 8.06
C ALA A 41 1.94 0.65 6.66
N THR A 42 1.52 -0.05 5.61
CA THR A 42 1.68 0.33 4.21
C THR A 42 0.39 0.15 3.41
N PRO A 43 -0.62 1.02 3.62
CA PRO A 43 -1.90 0.92 2.91
C PRO A 43 -1.76 1.16 1.39
N LEU A 44 -0.83 2.04 1.02
CA LEU A 44 -0.42 2.34 -0.36
C LEU A 44 0.87 1.59 -0.65
N ASN A 45 0.81 0.50 -1.41
CA ASN A 45 2.02 -0.25 -1.70
C ASN A 45 2.52 0.01 -3.13
N ASN A 46 1.74 -0.32 -4.17
CA ASN A 46 2.20 -0.20 -5.54
C ASN A 46 1.22 0.53 -6.47
N THR A 47 -0.08 0.34 -6.28
CA THR A 47 -1.10 0.85 -7.20
C THR A 47 -2.35 1.36 -6.47
N PHE A 48 -3.14 2.18 -7.14
CA PHE A 48 -4.46 2.59 -6.62
C PHE A 48 -5.44 1.41 -6.50
N LEU A 49 -5.22 0.36 -7.28
CA LEU A 49 -6.01 -0.86 -7.20
C LEU A 49 -5.81 -1.57 -5.84
N ASP A 50 -4.60 -1.51 -5.28
CA ASP A 50 -4.30 -2.12 -3.97
C ASP A 50 -5.18 -1.52 -2.86
N ILE A 51 -5.35 -0.19 -2.88
CA ILE A 51 -6.24 0.51 -1.93
C ILE A 51 -7.69 0.16 -2.20
N PHE A 52 -8.11 0.19 -3.47
CA PHE A 52 -9.47 -0.11 -3.83
C PHE A 52 -9.88 -1.51 -3.37
N ASN A 53 -9.00 -2.50 -3.57
CA ASN A 53 -9.26 -3.87 -3.13
C ASN A 53 -9.39 -3.97 -1.60
N GLN A 54 -8.53 -3.30 -0.84
CA GLN A 54 -8.66 -3.27 0.62
C GLN A 54 -9.99 -2.62 1.06
N ILE A 55 -10.40 -1.53 0.42
CA ILE A 55 -11.66 -0.84 0.73
C ILE A 55 -12.87 -1.74 0.42
N LYS A 56 -12.81 -2.58 -0.61
CA LYS A 56 -13.88 -3.53 -0.95
C LYS A 56 -14.20 -4.53 0.17
N LEU A 57 -13.31 -4.76 1.11
CA LEU A 57 -13.57 -5.63 2.26
C LEU A 57 -14.65 -5.08 3.21
N PHE A 58 -14.90 -3.76 3.20
CA PHE A 58 -15.85 -3.11 4.11
C PHE A 58 -16.75 -2.06 3.44
N GLN A 59 -16.56 -1.80 2.14
CA GLN A 59 -17.39 -0.87 1.36
C GLN A 59 -17.89 -1.51 0.09
N SER A 60 -19.15 -1.30 -0.23
CA SER A 60 -19.70 -1.71 -1.52
C SER A 60 -19.04 -0.89 -2.65
N PRO A 61 -18.50 -1.53 -3.71
CA PRO A 61 -17.88 -0.82 -4.83
C PRO A 61 -18.81 0.18 -5.54
N LYS A 62 -20.11 -0.12 -5.61
CA LYS A 62 -21.12 0.68 -6.34
C LYS A 62 -22.00 1.53 -5.43
N ARG A 63 -22.03 1.24 -4.11
CA ARG A 63 -22.88 1.92 -3.13
C ARG A 63 -22.08 2.17 -1.84
N SER A 64 -21.05 2.99 -1.95
CA SER A 64 -20.21 3.36 -0.82
C SER A 64 -20.95 4.33 0.11
N THR A 65 -20.65 4.23 1.40
CA THR A 65 -21.10 5.19 2.43
C THR A 65 -20.13 6.36 2.62
N ILE A 66 -19.05 6.41 1.86
CA ILE A 66 -18.05 7.49 1.93
C ILE A 66 -18.65 8.78 1.37
N PRO A 67 -18.63 9.91 2.13
CA PRO A 67 -19.20 11.15 1.68
C PRO A 67 -18.62 11.63 0.34
N GLY A 68 -19.50 11.95 -0.61
CA GLY A 68 -19.09 12.44 -1.94
C GLY A 68 -18.58 11.38 -2.94
N VAL A 69 -18.40 10.13 -2.52
CA VAL A 69 -17.93 9.05 -3.41
C VAL A 69 -18.84 7.82 -3.29
N VAL A 70 -20.04 7.92 -3.88
CA VAL A 70 -21.02 6.82 -3.85
C VAL A 70 -20.55 5.60 -4.67
N ASN A 71 -19.87 5.82 -5.78
CA ASN A 71 -19.37 4.77 -6.67
C ASN A 71 -17.83 4.75 -6.67
N LEU A 72 -17.25 3.91 -5.83
CA LEU A 72 -15.81 3.71 -5.71
C LEU A 72 -15.21 3.12 -6.99
N GLU A 73 -15.91 2.16 -7.61
CA GLU A 73 -15.44 1.52 -8.83
C GLU A 73 -15.24 2.55 -9.94
N LYS A 74 -16.23 3.44 -10.17
CA LYS A 74 -16.11 4.53 -11.14
C LYS A 74 -14.99 5.50 -10.79
N PHE A 75 -14.85 5.82 -9.50
CA PHE A 75 -13.81 6.72 -9.02
C PHE A 75 -12.41 6.18 -9.29
N PHE A 76 -12.14 4.94 -8.89
CA PHE A 76 -10.82 4.33 -9.09
C PHE A 76 -10.54 4.02 -10.56
N ASN A 77 -11.54 3.54 -11.34
CA ASN A 77 -11.38 3.28 -12.75
C ASN A 77 -11.02 4.53 -13.56
N LYS A 78 -11.54 5.69 -13.19
CA LYS A 78 -11.14 6.97 -13.80
C LYS A 78 -9.61 7.15 -13.72
N TRP A 79 -9.03 7.00 -12.53
CA TRP A 79 -7.59 7.17 -12.33
C TRP A 79 -6.76 6.09 -12.99
N MET A 80 -7.17 4.83 -12.87
CA MET A 80 -6.47 3.70 -13.52
C MET A 80 -6.47 3.85 -15.04
N THR A 81 -7.59 4.26 -15.64
CA THR A 81 -7.68 4.49 -17.09
C THR A 81 -6.77 5.65 -17.55
N GLN A 82 -6.66 6.71 -16.76
CA GLN A 82 -5.74 7.81 -17.07
C GLN A 82 -4.28 7.36 -17.02
N LEU A 83 -3.88 6.67 -15.94
CA LEU A 83 -2.52 6.16 -15.78
C LEU A 83 -2.12 5.17 -16.88
N ASN A 84 -3.04 4.31 -17.32
CA ASN A 84 -2.77 3.32 -18.37
C ASN A 84 -2.54 3.92 -19.76
N LYS A 85 -2.84 5.21 -19.96
CA LYS A 85 -2.53 5.92 -21.23
C LYS A 85 -1.07 6.38 -21.33
N HIS A 86 -0.35 6.37 -20.22
CA HIS A 86 1.03 6.85 -20.12
C HIS A 86 1.98 5.71 -19.74
N LYS A 87 3.21 5.77 -20.24
CA LYS A 87 4.27 4.87 -19.78
C LYS A 87 4.82 5.37 -18.45
N LYS A 88 5.29 4.46 -17.60
CA LYS A 88 5.88 4.81 -16.30
C LYS A 88 7.09 5.76 -16.39
N SER A 89 7.74 5.81 -17.56
CA SER A 89 8.86 6.71 -17.87
C SER A 89 8.44 8.14 -18.20
N ASP A 90 7.16 8.36 -18.48
CA ASP A 90 6.68 9.67 -18.92
C ASP A 90 6.61 10.64 -17.74
N PRO A 91 7.08 11.89 -17.87
CA PRO A 91 6.98 12.88 -16.78
C PRO A 91 5.55 13.09 -16.29
N GLU A 92 4.58 13.10 -17.20
CA GLU A 92 3.15 13.25 -16.93
C GLU A 92 2.59 12.11 -16.07
N TYR A 93 3.18 10.92 -16.13
CA TYR A 93 2.77 9.77 -15.32
C TYR A 93 2.95 10.04 -13.82
N LEU A 94 4.05 10.67 -13.43
CA LEU A 94 4.33 11.02 -12.04
C LEU A 94 3.35 12.10 -11.52
N ASP A 95 3.00 13.05 -12.36
CA ASP A 95 2.05 14.11 -11.98
C ASP A 95 0.63 13.55 -11.84
N LEU A 96 0.24 12.61 -12.71
CA LEU A 96 -1.03 11.89 -12.59
C LEU A 96 -1.08 11.03 -11.32
N ILE A 97 0.02 10.36 -10.95
CA ILE A 97 0.09 9.61 -9.67
C ILE A 97 -0.10 10.55 -8.48
N LYS A 98 0.58 11.70 -8.45
CA LYS A 98 0.45 12.68 -7.37
C LYS A 98 -0.99 13.20 -7.27
N ALA A 99 -1.57 13.63 -8.39
CA ALA A 99 -2.94 14.13 -8.43
C ALA A 99 -3.96 13.05 -8.00
N GLY A 100 -3.80 11.81 -8.48
CA GLY A 100 -4.66 10.69 -8.09
C GLY A 100 -4.52 10.32 -6.61
N ALA A 101 -3.30 10.30 -6.08
CA ALA A 101 -3.05 10.04 -4.67
C ALA A 101 -3.65 11.13 -3.77
N GLU A 102 -3.58 12.39 -4.19
CA GLU A 102 -4.21 13.50 -3.48
C GLU A 102 -5.74 13.39 -3.49
N ASP A 103 -6.32 13.10 -4.65
CA ASP A 103 -7.78 12.93 -4.80
C ASP A 103 -8.29 11.75 -3.94
N ILE A 104 -7.59 10.63 -3.92
CA ILE A 104 -7.89 9.47 -3.05
C ILE A 104 -7.78 9.87 -1.57
N ARG A 105 -6.72 10.57 -1.19
CA ARG A 105 -6.52 11.00 0.19
C ARG A 105 -7.64 11.91 0.68
N GLU A 106 -7.98 12.95 -0.08
CA GLU A 106 -8.95 13.97 0.33
C GLU A 106 -10.39 13.47 0.25
N LYS A 107 -10.72 12.63 -0.74
CA LYS A 107 -12.11 12.20 -0.98
C LYS A 107 -12.46 10.86 -0.34
N ILE A 108 -11.46 10.03 -0.02
CA ILE A 108 -11.69 8.69 0.50
C ILE A 108 -11.00 8.50 1.84
N LEU A 109 -9.65 8.51 1.87
CA LEU A 109 -8.89 8.10 3.06
C LEU A 109 -9.13 9.00 4.27
N LYS A 110 -9.38 10.28 4.05
CA LYS A 110 -9.72 11.25 5.09
C LYS A 110 -10.91 10.81 5.96
N TYR A 111 -11.85 10.07 5.40
CA TYR A 111 -13.07 9.64 6.10
C TYR A 111 -12.97 8.24 6.72
N ILE A 112 -12.07 7.41 6.23
CA ILE A 112 -12.00 5.99 6.61
C ILE A 112 -10.68 5.58 7.22
N MET A 113 -9.66 6.44 7.24
CA MET A 113 -8.33 6.09 7.69
C MET A 113 -7.87 6.97 8.85
N VAL A 114 -7.37 6.34 9.90
CA VAL A 114 -6.62 7.00 10.96
C VAL A 114 -5.13 6.71 10.74
N ARG A 115 -4.35 7.74 10.49
CA ARG A 115 -2.90 7.64 10.31
C ARG A 115 -2.18 8.31 11.49
N ARG A 116 -1.09 7.69 11.93
CA ARG A 116 -0.15 8.28 12.88
C ARG A 116 1.26 8.19 12.31
N THR A 117 1.92 9.30 12.14
CA THR A 117 3.33 9.35 11.75
C THR A 117 4.21 9.45 12.99
N ARG A 118 5.48 9.04 12.88
CA ARG A 118 6.46 9.21 13.98
C ARG A 118 6.58 10.66 14.43
N SER A 119 6.50 11.61 13.49
CA SER A 119 6.54 13.05 13.78
C SER A 119 5.32 13.51 14.57
N GLU A 120 4.13 13.02 14.23
CA GLU A 120 2.91 13.31 14.99
C GLU A 120 2.96 12.69 16.39
N ILE A 121 3.43 11.45 16.49
CA ILE A 121 3.58 10.78 17.79
C ILE A 121 4.57 11.56 18.66
N LYS A 122 5.73 11.93 18.16
CA LYS A 122 6.71 12.76 18.87
C LYS A 122 6.12 14.11 19.29
N LYS A 123 5.29 14.72 18.44
CA LYS A 123 4.71 16.05 18.71
C LYS A 123 3.60 16.02 19.76
N TYR A 124 2.72 15.04 19.69
CA TYR A 124 1.49 15.03 20.50
C TYR A 124 1.54 14.09 21.71
N PHE A 125 2.46 13.11 21.71
CA PHE A 125 2.57 12.07 22.74
C PHE A 125 3.98 11.98 23.32
N SER A 126 4.74 13.09 23.32
CA SER A 126 6.12 13.11 23.84
C SER A 126 6.20 12.66 25.29
N LYS A 127 5.28 13.10 26.15
CA LYS A 127 5.25 12.72 27.56
C LYS A 127 5.08 11.22 27.76
N ASP A 128 4.14 10.61 27.04
CA ASP A 128 3.87 9.17 27.14
C ASP A 128 5.07 8.35 26.64
N ILE A 129 5.79 8.86 25.60
CA ILE A 129 7.01 8.24 25.09
C ILE A 129 8.10 8.26 26.15
N ASP A 130 8.32 9.40 26.78
CA ASP A 130 9.37 9.59 27.79
C ASP A 130 9.06 8.78 29.04
N GLU A 131 7.82 8.77 29.52
CA GLU A 131 7.36 7.98 30.68
C GLU A 131 7.52 6.47 30.47
N GLN A 132 7.31 5.99 29.23
CA GLN A 132 7.45 4.58 28.89
C GLN A 132 8.88 4.19 28.46
N GLY A 133 9.82 5.13 28.44
CA GLY A 133 11.19 4.90 27.99
C GLY A 133 11.29 4.47 26.51
N LEU A 134 10.32 4.86 25.69
CA LEU A 134 10.29 4.53 24.28
C LEU A 134 11.10 5.53 23.49
N PHE A 135 11.76 5.07 22.42
CA PHE A 135 12.47 5.95 21.50
C PHE A 135 12.30 5.48 20.05
N PHE A 136 12.28 6.45 19.15
CA PHE A 136 12.35 6.14 17.73
C PHE A 136 13.81 6.16 17.29
N PRO A 137 14.33 5.08 16.68
CA PRO A 137 15.68 5.05 16.20
C PRO A 137 15.91 6.12 15.14
N GLU A 138 17.07 6.76 15.21
CA GLU A 138 17.50 7.68 14.17
C GLU A 138 18.07 6.90 12.99
N ILE A 139 17.71 7.34 11.78
CA ILE A 139 18.24 6.77 10.55
C ILE A 139 19.52 7.52 10.24
N SER A 140 20.66 6.86 10.39
CA SER A 140 21.94 7.40 9.93
C SER A 140 22.01 7.40 8.40
N ASP A 141 22.85 8.28 7.86
CA ASP A 141 23.10 8.28 6.42
C ASP A 141 23.61 6.91 5.93
N PRO A 142 23.18 6.48 4.75
CA PRO A 142 23.58 5.19 4.21
C PRO A 142 25.08 5.16 3.98
N LYS A 143 25.77 4.21 4.62
CA LYS A 143 27.19 3.98 4.39
C LYS A 143 27.37 3.12 3.14
N ARG A 144 28.14 3.64 2.19
CA ARG A 144 28.49 2.89 0.98
C ARG A 144 29.42 1.74 1.34
N MET A 145 28.93 0.50 1.25
CA MET A 145 29.76 -0.69 1.36
C MET A 145 30.20 -1.11 -0.04
N ILE A 146 31.51 -1.01 -0.30
CA ILE A 146 32.08 -1.42 -1.57
C ILE A 146 32.62 -2.83 -1.38
N TYR A 147 31.98 -3.79 -2.07
CA TYR A 147 32.50 -5.14 -2.18
C TYR A 147 33.41 -5.22 -3.41
N LYS A 148 34.65 -5.65 -3.22
CA LYS A 148 35.60 -5.91 -4.30
C LYS A 148 35.63 -7.42 -4.52
N PHE A 149 35.23 -7.84 -5.71
CA PHE A 149 35.40 -9.23 -6.11
C PHE A 149 36.88 -9.54 -6.29
N ASP A 150 37.31 -10.73 -5.92
CA ASP A 150 38.58 -11.26 -6.41
C ASP A 150 38.46 -11.53 -7.94
N SER A 151 39.60 -11.80 -8.59
CA SER A 151 39.68 -11.97 -10.03
C SER A 151 38.75 -13.08 -10.55
N THR A 152 38.61 -14.17 -9.81
CA THR A 152 37.80 -15.32 -10.19
C THR A 152 36.31 -15.02 -10.07
N ILE A 153 35.88 -14.48 -8.95
CA ILE A 153 34.48 -14.11 -8.73
C ILE A 153 34.07 -12.97 -9.67
N GLY A 154 34.96 -12.02 -9.92
CA GLY A 154 34.72 -10.92 -10.86
C GLY A 154 34.44 -11.42 -12.29
N LEU A 155 35.18 -12.41 -12.76
CA LEU A 155 34.97 -13.03 -14.08
C LEU A 155 33.61 -13.75 -14.15
N VAL A 156 33.32 -14.60 -13.16
CA VAL A 156 32.05 -15.34 -13.08
C VAL A 156 30.87 -14.36 -13.05
N PHE A 157 30.94 -13.33 -12.21
CA PHE A 157 29.90 -12.31 -12.12
C PHE A 157 29.68 -11.60 -13.46
N SER A 158 30.76 -11.17 -14.13
CA SER A 158 30.69 -10.49 -15.41
C SER A 158 30.06 -11.37 -16.51
N GLN A 159 30.46 -12.64 -16.57
CA GLN A 159 29.87 -13.62 -17.49
C GLN A 159 28.38 -13.86 -17.20
N THR A 160 28.02 -14.01 -15.93
CA THR A 160 26.63 -14.19 -15.52
C THR A 160 25.76 -13.00 -15.91
N ILE A 161 26.24 -11.76 -15.70
CA ILE A 161 25.50 -10.56 -16.13
C ILE A 161 25.33 -10.49 -17.63
N LEU A 162 26.36 -10.88 -18.42
CA LEU A 162 26.26 -10.93 -19.87
C LEU A 162 25.22 -11.96 -20.36
N LEU A 163 25.20 -13.13 -19.74
CA LEU A 163 24.18 -14.14 -20.03
C LEU A 163 22.77 -13.66 -19.65
N LEU A 164 22.59 -13.08 -18.46
CA LEU A 164 21.29 -12.56 -18.04
C LEU A 164 20.75 -11.43 -18.93
N LYS A 165 21.62 -10.62 -19.52
CA LYS A 165 21.21 -9.59 -20.48
C LYS A 165 20.65 -10.16 -21.78
N GLN A 166 20.95 -11.42 -22.12
CA GLN A 166 20.43 -12.11 -23.30
C GLN A 166 19.02 -12.68 -23.07
N PHE A 167 18.61 -12.85 -21.82
CA PHE A 167 17.24 -13.24 -21.50
C PHE A 167 16.38 -11.97 -21.45
N SER A 168 15.65 -11.69 -22.54
CA SER A 168 14.59 -10.70 -22.50
C SER A 168 13.45 -11.28 -21.69
N TYR A 169 13.13 -10.68 -20.56
CA TYR A 169 11.88 -10.94 -19.89
C TYR A 169 10.77 -10.31 -20.76
N SER A 170 10.05 -11.17 -21.48
CA SER A 170 8.78 -10.82 -22.14
C SER A 170 7.67 -10.77 -21.11
#